data_b18060e73e3e2a2f310708abe518f4d1
#
_entry.id   b18060e73e3e2a2f310708abe518f4d1
#
_cell.length_a   1.000
_cell.length_b   1.000
_cell.length_c   1.000
_cell.angle_alpha   90.00
_cell.angle_beta   90.00
_cell.angle_gamma   90.00
#
_symmetry.space_group_name_H-M   'P 1'
#
loop_
_entity.id
_entity.type
_entity.pdbx_description
1 polymer ?
#
loop_
_entity_poly.entity_id
_entity_poly.type
_entity_poly.pdbx_seq_one_letter_code
_entity_poly.pdbx_strand_id
1 'polypeptide(L)'
;MVTYNEHLKNILTQILDSYHILRDIQDKPGDLDNIKKEMLKINGFLKVATNNIDEYKISHSDFKKLKSKFSHYLENYFFEKEIETMAPLYSKDTHRVKNMRFKIIEALEDKKMIEDMGDLMEKI
;
A
#
# COMPACT_ATOMS: atom_id res chain seq x y z
N MET A 1 -19.31 -5.99 18.38
CA MET A 1 -19.40 -6.20 16.93
C MET A 1 -18.73 -5.05 16.20
N VAL A 2 -17.82 -5.36 15.27
CA VAL A 2 -17.11 -4.33 14.51
C VAL A 2 -17.99 -3.82 13.36
N THR A 3 -18.13 -2.52 13.23
CA THR A 3 -18.87 -1.91 12.12
C THR A 3 -18.04 -1.96 10.83
N TYR A 4 -18.69 -1.75 9.68
CA TYR A 4 -17.96 -1.64 8.41
C TYR A 4 -16.98 -0.46 8.42
N ASN A 5 -17.35 0.66 9.03
CA ASN A 5 -16.45 1.82 9.17
C ASN A 5 -15.23 1.48 10.01
N GLU A 6 -15.41 0.78 11.13
CA GLU A 6 -14.29 0.35 11.97
C GLU A 6 -13.39 -0.63 11.26
N HIS A 7 -13.96 -1.56 10.52
CA HIS A 7 -13.22 -2.54 9.74
C HIS A 7 -12.36 -1.85 8.67
N LEU A 8 -12.96 -0.91 7.93
CA LEU A 8 -12.23 -0.12 6.94
C LEU A 8 -11.12 0.69 7.59
N LYS A 9 -11.41 1.34 8.71
CA LYS A 9 -10.42 2.14 9.43
C LYS A 9 -9.22 1.30 9.86
N ASN A 10 -9.46 0.08 10.34
CA ASN A 10 -8.38 -0.84 10.71
C ASN A 10 -7.53 -1.21 9.49
N ILE A 11 -8.15 -1.49 8.35
CA ILE A 11 -7.44 -1.79 7.11
C ILE A 11 -6.58 -0.61 6.67
N LEU A 12 -7.14 0.58 6.64
CA LEU A 12 -6.41 1.80 6.24
C LEU A 12 -5.25 2.08 7.18
N THR A 13 -5.43 1.85 8.49
CA THR A 13 -4.36 2.01 9.48
C THR A 13 -3.19 1.09 9.16
N GLN A 14 -3.46 -0.18 8.84
CA GLN A 14 -2.42 -1.14 8.50
C GLN A 14 -1.67 -0.75 7.22
N ILE A 15 -2.40 -0.25 6.22
CA ILE A 15 -1.79 0.22 4.98
C ILE A 15 -0.85 1.40 5.25
N LEU A 16 -1.33 2.38 6.03
CA LEU A 16 -0.52 3.56 6.34
C LEU A 16 0.68 3.22 7.21
N ASP A 17 0.55 2.30 8.14
CA ASP A 17 1.69 1.83 8.96
C ASP A 17 2.76 1.20 8.07
N SER A 18 2.38 0.31 7.14
CA SER A 18 3.32 -0.30 6.22
C SER A 18 3.95 0.72 5.27
N TYR A 19 3.18 1.71 4.82
CA TYR A 19 3.70 2.81 4.02
C TYR A 19 4.78 3.60 4.77
N HIS A 20 4.55 3.92 6.04
CA HIS A 20 5.54 4.63 6.87
C HIS A 20 6.80 3.78 7.10
N ILE A 21 6.64 2.48 7.29
CA ILE A 21 7.78 1.56 7.40
C ILE A 21 8.61 1.60 6.10
N LEU A 22 7.96 1.56 4.95
CA LEU A 22 8.64 1.67 3.65
C LEU A 22 9.44 2.97 3.52
N ARG A 23 8.90 4.08 4.00
CA ARG A 23 9.59 5.37 3.94
C ARG A 23 10.83 5.40 4.84
N ASP A 24 10.80 4.67 5.95
CA ASP A 24 11.87 4.72 6.96
C ASP A 24 12.95 3.66 6.75
N ILE A 25 12.78 2.74 5.79
CA ILE A 25 13.81 1.74 5.46
C ILE A 25 15.07 2.44 4.95
N GLN A 26 16.24 1.97 5.40
CA GLN A 26 17.52 2.61 5.13
C GLN A 26 18.29 2.03 3.95
N ASP A 27 17.71 1.09 3.22
CA ASP A 27 18.29 0.48 2.00
C ASP A 27 19.60 -0.28 2.26
N LYS A 28 19.72 -0.91 3.41
CA LYS A 28 20.85 -1.77 3.77
C LYS A 28 20.73 -3.12 3.05
N PRO A 29 21.83 -3.87 2.90
CA PRO A 29 21.74 -5.24 2.42
C PRO A 29 20.73 -6.06 3.25
N GLY A 30 19.80 -6.74 2.58
CA GLY A 30 18.71 -7.47 3.22
C GLY A 30 17.40 -6.69 3.32
N ASP A 31 17.41 -5.38 3.15
CA ASP A 31 16.20 -4.57 3.23
C ASP A 31 15.23 -4.81 2.06
N LEU A 32 15.70 -5.40 0.96
CA LEU A 32 14.81 -5.76 -0.15
C LEU A 32 13.70 -6.72 0.32
N ASP A 33 14.02 -7.67 1.22
CA ASP A 33 13.02 -8.57 1.79
C ASP A 33 12.01 -7.83 2.65
N ASN A 34 12.46 -6.82 3.40
CA ASN A 34 11.58 -5.98 4.20
C ASN A 34 10.67 -5.12 3.33
N ILE A 35 11.20 -4.58 2.24
CA ILE A 35 10.43 -3.83 1.25
C ILE A 35 9.34 -4.72 0.64
N LYS A 36 9.70 -5.93 0.23
CA LYS A 36 8.74 -6.90 -0.32
C LYS A 36 7.65 -7.22 0.68
N LYS A 37 8.02 -7.49 1.93
CA LYS A 37 7.08 -7.82 3.00
C LYS A 37 6.04 -6.72 3.20
N GLU A 38 6.48 -5.45 3.31
CA GLU A 38 5.58 -4.33 3.55
C GLU A 38 4.72 -4.05 2.32
N MET A 39 5.28 -4.14 1.13
CA MET A 39 4.53 -3.99 -0.11
C MET A 39 3.42 -5.05 -0.24
N LEU A 40 3.72 -6.32 0.08
CA LEU A 40 2.72 -7.39 0.01
C LEU A 40 1.60 -7.21 1.03
N LYS A 41 1.91 -6.69 2.22
CA LYS A 41 0.87 -6.33 3.21
C LYS A 41 -0.07 -5.27 2.65
N ILE A 42 0.50 -4.21 2.07
CA ILE A 42 -0.30 -3.13 1.46
C ILE A 42 -1.20 -3.70 0.37
N ASN A 43 -0.63 -4.48 -0.55
CA ASN A 43 -1.40 -5.08 -1.65
C ASN A 43 -2.55 -5.96 -1.13
N GLY A 44 -2.29 -6.76 -0.11
CA GLY A 44 -3.30 -7.62 0.50
C GLY A 44 -4.45 -6.82 1.11
N PHE A 45 -4.15 -5.78 1.86
CA PHE A 45 -5.17 -4.92 2.46
C PHE A 45 -5.94 -4.11 1.42
N LEU A 46 -5.27 -3.64 0.37
CA LEU A 46 -5.95 -2.96 -0.74
C LEU A 46 -6.95 -3.88 -1.43
N LYS A 47 -6.58 -5.14 -1.63
CA LYS A 47 -7.48 -6.15 -2.22
C LYS A 47 -8.69 -6.40 -1.33
N VAL A 48 -8.49 -6.51 -0.01
CA VAL A 48 -9.60 -6.68 0.94
C VAL A 48 -10.52 -5.47 0.89
N ALA A 49 -9.98 -4.27 0.93
CA ALA A 49 -10.78 -3.05 0.87
C ALA A 49 -11.57 -2.93 -0.45
N THR A 50 -10.97 -3.36 -1.55
CA THR A 50 -11.59 -3.27 -2.86
C THR A 50 -12.68 -4.33 -3.08
N ASN A 51 -12.42 -5.56 -2.66
CA ASN A 51 -13.26 -6.71 -3.01
C ASN A 51 -14.24 -7.12 -1.92
N ASN A 52 -13.93 -6.84 -0.65
CA ASN A 52 -14.70 -7.37 0.48
C ASN A 52 -15.47 -6.32 1.27
N ILE A 53 -15.24 -5.02 1.00
CA ILE A 53 -15.98 -3.95 1.67
C ILE A 53 -16.88 -3.27 0.65
N ASP A 54 -18.20 -3.38 0.90
CA ASP A 54 -19.20 -2.72 0.07
C ASP A 54 -19.20 -1.22 0.36
N GLU A 55 -19.02 -0.41 -0.68
CA GLU A 55 -19.01 1.04 -0.58
C GLU A 55 -20.32 1.61 0.00
N TYR A 56 -21.44 0.91 -0.19
CA TYR A 56 -22.73 1.33 0.34
C TYR A 56 -22.87 1.09 1.84
N LYS A 57 -21.96 0.32 2.43
CA LYS A 57 -21.93 0.06 3.87
C LYS A 57 -21.03 1.04 4.62
N ILE A 58 -20.29 1.86 3.91
CA ILE A 58 -19.45 2.91 4.50
C ILE A 58 -20.22 4.21 4.51
N SER A 59 -20.23 4.89 5.65
CA SER A 59 -21.03 6.09 5.87
C SER A 59 -20.54 7.34 5.11
N HIS A 60 -19.36 7.27 4.48
CA HIS A 60 -18.79 8.41 3.77
C HIS A 60 -18.58 8.10 2.29
N SER A 61 -19.09 8.99 1.42
CA SER A 61 -19.06 8.79 -0.04
C SER A 61 -17.65 8.80 -0.67
N ASP A 62 -16.67 9.37 0.02
CA ASP A 62 -15.28 9.42 -0.48
C ASP A 62 -14.65 8.05 -0.61
N PHE A 63 -15.17 7.04 0.09
CA PHE A 63 -14.66 5.68 -0.04
C PHE A 63 -14.80 5.14 -1.46
N LYS A 64 -15.87 5.47 -2.16
CA LYS A 64 -16.09 5.06 -3.54
C LYS A 64 -14.95 5.54 -4.45
N LYS A 65 -14.56 6.80 -4.30
CA LYS A 65 -13.45 7.40 -5.06
C LYS A 65 -12.12 6.75 -4.70
N LEU A 66 -11.90 6.53 -3.41
CA LEU A 66 -10.67 5.91 -2.92
C LEU A 66 -10.56 4.47 -3.41
N LYS A 67 -11.65 3.73 -3.42
CA LYS A 67 -11.71 2.36 -3.93
C LYS A 67 -11.30 2.28 -5.39
N SER A 68 -11.70 3.27 -6.19
CA SER A 68 -11.29 3.40 -7.58
C SER A 68 -9.76 3.58 -7.70
N LYS A 69 -9.16 4.35 -6.80
CA LYS A 69 -7.70 4.55 -6.76
C LYS A 69 -6.98 3.26 -6.35
N PHE A 70 -7.53 2.49 -5.42
CA PHE A 70 -7.01 1.17 -5.05
C PHE A 70 -6.97 0.24 -6.24
N SER A 71 -8.05 0.17 -7.00
CA SER A 71 -8.15 -0.67 -8.20
C SER A 71 -7.12 -0.24 -9.25
N HIS A 72 -6.95 1.06 -9.46
CA HIS A 72 -5.94 1.58 -10.39
C HIS A 72 -4.53 1.14 -9.99
N TYR A 73 -4.19 1.27 -8.72
CA TYR A 73 -2.88 0.85 -8.23
C TYR A 73 -2.67 -0.66 -8.43
N LEU A 74 -3.65 -1.48 -8.05
CA LEU A 74 -3.55 -2.93 -8.16
C LEU A 74 -3.46 -3.42 -9.60
N GLU A 75 -4.09 -2.71 -10.53
CA GLU A 75 -4.12 -3.07 -11.95
C GLU A 75 -2.88 -2.62 -12.73
N ASN A 76 -2.20 -1.56 -12.28
CA ASN A 76 -1.14 -0.92 -13.05
C ASN A 76 0.27 -1.10 -12.49
N TYR A 77 0.41 -1.60 -11.26
CA TYR A 77 1.71 -1.76 -10.61
C TYR A 77 1.92 -3.20 -10.15
N PHE A 78 3.00 -3.83 -10.64
CA PHE A 78 3.31 -5.25 -10.39
C PHE A 78 4.70 -5.41 -9.78
N PHE A 79 4.96 -4.70 -8.69
CA PHE A 79 6.28 -4.64 -8.06
C PHE A 79 6.75 -5.99 -7.50
N GLU A 80 5.84 -6.88 -7.13
CA GLU A 80 6.21 -8.20 -6.62
C GLU A 80 7.09 -8.95 -7.64
N LYS A 81 6.68 -8.94 -8.90
CA LYS A 81 7.42 -9.59 -9.97
C LYS A 81 8.77 -8.90 -10.22
N GLU A 82 8.80 -7.57 -10.18
CA GLU A 82 10.05 -6.82 -10.34
C GLU A 82 11.04 -7.18 -9.23
N ILE A 83 10.57 -7.25 -7.98
CA ILE A 83 11.41 -7.59 -6.83
C ILE A 83 11.91 -9.03 -6.96
N GLU A 84 11.07 -9.96 -7.33
CA GLU A 84 11.46 -11.36 -7.53
C GLU A 84 12.53 -11.50 -8.60
N THR A 85 12.46 -10.71 -9.68
CA THR A 85 13.43 -10.72 -10.75
C THR A 85 14.76 -10.14 -10.31
N MET A 86 14.76 -9.07 -9.52
CA MET A 86 16.00 -8.41 -9.11
C MET A 86 16.67 -9.06 -7.90
N ALA A 87 15.93 -9.73 -7.04
CA ALA A 87 16.45 -10.26 -5.78
C ALA A 87 17.65 -11.19 -5.93
N PRO A 88 17.67 -12.17 -6.86
CA PRO A 88 18.82 -13.06 -7.02
C PRO A 88 20.11 -12.35 -7.43
N LEU A 89 19.99 -11.24 -8.14
CA LEU A 89 21.14 -10.54 -8.74
C LEU A 89 21.55 -9.30 -7.96
N TYR A 90 20.60 -8.57 -7.39
CA TYR A 90 20.83 -7.22 -6.90
C TYR A 90 20.37 -6.97 -5.46
N SER A 91 20.06 -8.01 -4.68
CA SER A 91 19.58 -7.84 -3.29
C SER A 91 20.58 -7.13 -2.39
N LYS A 92 21.86 -7.15 -2.72
CA LYS A 92 22.93 -6.49 -1.97
C LYS A 92 23.32 -5.13 -2.57
N ASP A 93 22.77 -4.78 -3.72
CA ASP A 93 23.03 -3.48 -4.37
C ASP A 93 22.13 -2.43 -3.74
N THR A 94 22.67 -1.68 -2.79
CA THR A 94 21.89 -0.71 -2.01
C THR A 94 21.27 0.38 -2.86
N HIS A 95 21.90 0.77 -3.97
CA HIS A 95 21.38 1.77 -4.89
C HIS A 95 20.12 1.25 -5.61
N ARG A 96 20.14 0.00 -6.07
CA ARG A 96 18.99 -0.62 -6.73
C ARG A 96 17.85 -0.89 -5.77
N VAL A 97 18.16 -1.29 -4.54
CA VAL A 97 17.17 -1.48 -3.46
C VAL A 97 16.47 -0.15 -3.17
N LYS A 98 17.23 0.93 -3.05
CA LYS A 98 16.71 2.28 -2.84
C LYS A 98 15.79 2.71 -3.98
N ASN A 99 16.21 2.49 -5.22
CA ASN A 99 15.40 2.85 -6.40
C ASN A 99 14.08 2.08 -6.42
N MET A 100 14.08 0.79 -6.08
CA MET A 100 12.87 -0.02 -6.01
C MET A 100 11.93 0.51 -4.93
N ARG A 101 12.45 0.83 -3.75
CA ARG A 101 11.67 1.39 -2.66
C ARG A 101 11.01 2.70 -3.07
N PHE A 102 11.75 3.60 -3.71
CA PHE A 102 11.20 4.88 -4.17
C PHE A 102 10.12 4.70 -5.25
N LYS A 103 10.29 3.75 -6.16
CA LYS A 103 9.25 3.44 -7.15
C LYS A 103 7.93 3.03 -6.49
N ILE A 104 8.01 2.20 -5.46
CA ILE A 104 6.83 1.74 -4.72
C ILE A 104 6.18 2.92 -3.99
N ILE A 105 6.98 3.74 -3.32
CA ILE A 105 6.48 4.93 -2.60
C ILE A 105 5.79 5.90 -3.57
N GLU A 106 6.42 6.19 -4.69
CA GLU A 106 5.83 7.09 -5.71
C GLU A 106 4.50 6.55 -6.24
N ALA A 107 4.42 5.24 -6.48
CA ALA A 107 3.19 4.61 -6.94
C ALA A 107 2.08 4.71 -5.90
N LEU A 108 2.41 4.52 -4.62
CA LEU A 108 1.44 4.65 -3.52
C LEU A 108 0.99 6.11 -3.34
N GLU A 109 1.86 7.07 -3.59
CA GLU A 109 1.53 8.50 -3.48
C GLU A 109 0.81 9.04 -4.71
N ASP A 110 0.78 8.27 -5.80
CA ASP A 110 0.11 8.68 -7.03
C ASP A 110 -1.39 8.94 -6.77
N LYS A 111 -1.93 9.96 -7.44
CA LYS A 111 -3.33 10.37 -7.33
C LYS A 111 -3.76 10.72 -5.90
N LYS A 112 -2.80 11.04 -5.05
CA LYS A 112 -3.04 11.39 -3.63
C LYS A 112 -3.70 10.27 -2.84
N MET A 113 -3.49 9.02 -3.22
CA MET A 113 -4.14 7.87 -2.57
C MET A 113 -3.85 7.80 -1.07
N ILE A 114 -2.58 7.96 -0.68
CA ILE A 114 -2.18 7.93 0.75
C ILE A 114 -2.81 9.09 1.52
N GLU A 115 -2.78 10.29 0.95
CA GLU A 115 -3.39 11.47 1.57
C GLU A 115 -4.90 11.27 1.77
N ASP A 116 -5.57 10.75 0.75
CA ASP A 116 -7.02 10.49 0.79
C ASP A 116 -7.38 9.41 1.83
N MET A 117 -6.53 8.40 2.03
CA MET A 117 -6.73 7.41 3.09
C MET A 117 -6.73 8.08 4.47
N GLY A 118 -5.76 8.95 4.73
CA GLY A 118 -5.68 9.69 5.98
C GLY A 118 -6.91 10.57 6.21
N ASP A 119 -7.33 11.28 5.17
CA ASP A 119 -8.50 12.15 5.24
C ASP A 119 -9.78 11.34 5.52
N LEU A 120 -9.96 10.21 4.86
CA LEU A 120 -11.13 9.37 5.09
C LEU A 120 -11.14 8.80 6.51
N MET A 121 -10.00 8.40 7.05
CA MET A 121 -9.89 7.86 8.41
C MET A 121 -10.36 8.87 9.46
N GLU A 122 -10.14 10.15 9.23
CA GLU A 122 -10.60 11.21 10.14
C GLU A 122 -12.12 11.40 10.09
N LYS A 123 -12.77 10.97 9.01
CA LYS A 123 -14.20 11.17 8.77
C LYS A 123 -15.07 9.98 9.18
N ILE A 124 -14.45 8.82 9.36
CA ILE A 124 -15.21 7.59 9.69
C ILE A 124 -15.00 7.07 11.11
#